data_f568e8b82841f21c2b69b7f984c5efad
#
_entry.id   f568e8b82841f21c2b69b7f984c5efad
#
_cell.length_a   1.000
_cell.length_b   1.000
_cell.length_c   1.000
_cell.angle_alpha   90.00
_cell.angle_beta   90.00
_cell.angle_gamma   90.00
#
_symmetry.space_group_name_H-M   'P 1'
#
loop_
_entity.id
_entity.type
_entity.pdbx_description
1 polymer ?
#
loop_
_entity_poly.entity_id
_entity_poly.type
_entity_poly.pdbx_seq_one_letter_code
_entity_poly.pdbx_strand_id
1 'polypeptide(L)'
;KGTKKSRLSAGVKYQQSLADNTYGGNESSETKMHETHATAYVEYSGKMDRFNYSFGLQGSYARFKQKEEGYNRYSLLPRLRLGYQFSDNVFIRYRGQISRKSPGLSDMGNVRQLIDSLQVRSGNPELKIFTVYKNELEADFRKGLFSGNVHLSYQYQHRPIMEETIRDKNNSFVRTNANQLSWQKLNPELELKLGPLKDILTFSFSTGINYYDSRGLDYHHTYTNWYYS
;
A
#
# COMPACT_ATOMS: atom_id res chain seq x y z
N LYS A 1 -31.19 1.98 -26.50
CA LYS A 1 -31.30 1.02 -25.36
C LYS A 1 -29.89 0.58 -25.02
N GLY A 2 -29.32 1.11 -23.91
CA GLY A 2 -27.99 0.74 -23.45
C GLY A 2 -27.95 -0.73 -23.03
N THR A 3 -26.93 -1.45 -23.51
CA THR A 3 -26.78 -2.87 -23.20
C THR A 3 -26.21 -3.00 -21.77
N LYS A 4 -27.05 -3.44 -20.83
CA LYS A 4 -26.58 -3.79 -19.48
C LYS A 4 -25.73 -5.06 -19.57
N LYS A 5 -24.46 -4.94 -19.27
CA LYS A 5 -23.56 -6.11 -19.14
C LYS A 5 -23.09 -6.18 -17.71
N SER A 6 -23.25 -7.31 -17.07
CA SER A 6 -22.72 -7.57 -15.72
C SER A 6 -21.90 -8.85 -15.71
N ARG A 7 -20.92 -8.89 -14.82
CA ARG A 7 -20.02 -10.02 -14.63
C ARG A 7 -19.83 -10.28 -13.15
N LEU A 8 -19.91 -11.52 -12.74
CA LEU A 8 -19.52 -12.00 -11.43
C LEU A 8 -18.20 -12.78 -11.58
N SER A 9 -17.22 -12.44 -10.76
CA SER A 9 -15.92 -13.11 -10.70
C SER A 9 -15.66 -13.54 -9.26
N ALA A 10 -15.10 -14.72 -9.07
CA ALA A 10 -14.68 -15.21 -7.77
C ALA A 10 -13.35 -15.97 -7.91
N GLY A 11 -12.57 -16.01 -6.85
CA GLY A 11 -11.33 -16.75 -6.84
C GLY A 11 -10.80 -16.96 -5.43
N VAL A 12 -9.86 -17.90 -5.34
CA VAL A 12 -9.16 -18.22 -4.12
C VAL A 12 -7.65 -18.18 -4.38
N LYS A 13 -6.90 -17.77 -3.37
CA LYS A 13 -5.44 -17.78 -3.39
C LYS A 13 -4.95 -18.36 -2.08
N TYR A 14 -4.01 -19.27 -2.16
CA TYR A 14 -3.27 -19.79 -1.02
C TYR A 14 -1.78 -19.51 -1.24
N GLN A 15 -1.11 -19.03 -0.22
CA GLN A 15 0.32 -18.75 -0.24
C GLN A 15 0.92 -19.16 1.10
N GLN A 16 2.05 -19.86 1.03
CA GLN A 16 2.83 -20.24 2.19
C GLN A 16 4.27 -19.78 2.00
N SER A 17 4.84 -19.20 3.03
CA SER A 17 6.22 -18.73 3.07
C SER A 17 6.94 -19.36 4.26
N LEU A 18 8.11 -19.92 4.00
CA LEU A 18 9.00 -20.48 5.00
C LEU A 18 10.29 -19.69 4.96
N ALA A 19 10.78 -19.28 6.10
CA ALA A 19 12.11 -18.69 6.23
C ALA A 19 12.89 -19.45 7.29
N ASP A 20 14.06 -19.91 6.89
CA ASP A 20 15.04 -20.57 7.78
C ASP A 20 16.28 -19.71 7.74
N ASN A 21 16.56 -19.03 8.83
CA ASN A 21 17.66 -18.10 8.94
C ASN A 21 18.67 -18.63 9.96
N THR A 22 19.89 -18.82 9.50
CA THR A 22 21.03 -19.15 10.35
C THR A 22 21.98 -17.96 10.43
N TYR A 23 22.21 -17.47 11.61
CA TYR A 23 23.15 -16.39 11.88
C TYR A 23 24.41 -16.95 12.50
N GLY A 24 25.56 -16.70 11.85
CA GLY A 24 26.88 -17.07 12.37
C GLY A 24 27.57 -15.88 13.02
N GLY A 25 28.41 -16.12 14.03
CA GLY A 25 29.15 -15.10 14.77
C GLY A 25 29.58 -15.67 16.13
N ASN A 26 29.87 -14.77 17.09
CA ASN A 26 30.18 -15.20 18.46
C ASN A 26 28.99 -15.90 19.15
N GLU A 27 27.77 -15.66 18.66
CA GLU A 27 26.58 -16.40 19.04
C GLU A 27 25.87 -16.86 17.74
N SER A 28 25.72 -18.16 17.56
CA SER A 28 24.95 -18.72 16.47
C SER A 28 23.48 -18.78 16.85
N SER A 29 22.59 -18.29 16.00
CA SER A 29 21.15 -18.35 16.19
C SER A 29 20.46 -18.87 14.94
N GLU A 30 19.56 -19.83 15.13
CA GLU A 30 18.70 -20.35 14.09
C GLU A 30 17.26 -19.91 14.36
N THR A 31 16.61 -19.38 13.33
CA THR A 31 15.21 -18.92 13.42
C THR A 31 14.41 -19.46 12.26
N LYS A 32 13.40 -20.29 12.59
CA LYS A 32 12.42 -20.81 11.62
C LYS A 32 11.11 -20.03 11.74
N MET A 33 10.68 -19.48 10.64
CA MET A 33 9.45 -18.70 10.55
C MET A 33 8.54 -19.28 9.47
N HIS A 34 7.26 -19.36 9.79
CA HIS A 34 6.25 -19.90 8.91
C HIS A 34 5.09 -18.92 8.78
N GLU A 35 4.79 -18.52 7.55
CA GLU A 35 3.68 -17.64 7.25
C GLU A 35 2.73 -18.32 6.24
N THR A 36 1.43 -18.25 6.52
CA THR A 36 0.37 -18.77 5.66
C THR A 36 -0.64 -17.68 5.38
N HIS A 37 -0.96 -17.45 4.10
CA HIS A 37 -2.02 -16.59 3.64
C HIS A 37 -3.03 -17.38 2.81
N ALA A 38 -4.29 -17.28 3.18
CA ALA A 38 -5.41 -17.78 2.39
C ALA A 38 -6.38 -16.64 2.11
N THR A 39 -6.78 -16.45 0.87
CA THR A 39 -7.74 -15.42 0.48
C THR A 39 -8.80 -15.99 -0.43
N ALA A 40 -10.04 -15.54 -0.24
CA ALA A 40 -11.13 -15.77 -1.18
C ALA A 40 -11.76 -14.42 -1.51
N TYR A 41 -12.15 -14.23 -2.77
CA TYR A 41 -12.78 -12.98 -3.19
C TYR A 41 -13.97 -13.23 -4.10
N VAL A 42 -14.90 -12.29 -4.07
CA VAL A 42 -15.98 -12.14 -5.02
C VAL A 42 -16.00 -10.69 -5.52
N GLU A 43 -16.19 -10.51 -6.81
CA GLU A 43 -16.32 -9.20 -7.45
C GLU A 43 -17.50 -9.22 -8.41
N TYR A 44 -18.41 -8.26 -8.23
CA TYR A 44 -19.50 -7.98 -9.15
C TYR A 44 -19.22 -6.68 -9.87
N SER A 45 -19.18 -6.72 -11.19
CA SER A 45 -18.93 -5.57 -12.04
C SER A 45 -19.98 -5.45 -13.14
N GLY A 46 -20.21 -4.23 -13.60
CA GLY A 46 -21.16 -3.98 -14.66
C GLY A 46 -20.96 -2.64 -15.32
N LYS A 47 -21.66 -2.51 -16.47
CA LYS A 47 -21.77 -1.27 -17.22
C LYS A 47 -23.24 -0.97 -17.47
N MET A 48 -23.64 0.27 -17.23
CA MET A 48 -24.99 0.78 -17.46
C MET A 48 -24.88 2.16 -18.10
N ASP A 49 -25.10 2.23 -19.41
CA ASP A 49 -24.86 3.42 -20.23
C ASP A 49 -23.47 4.02 -20.04
N ARG A 50 -23.43 5.19 -19.44
CA ARG A 50 -22.21 5.96 -19.15
C ARG A 50 -21.55 5.61 -17.83
N PHE A 51 -22.14 4.70 -17.05
CA PHE A 51 -21.67 4.33 -15.72
C PHE A 51 -21.09 2.92 -15.70
N ASN A 52 -19.86 2.79 -15.20
CA ASN A 52 -19.19 1.53 -14.93
C ASN A 52 -19.04 1.37 -13.43
N TYR A 53 -19.25 0.17 -12.91
CA TYR A 53 -19.10 -0.10 -11.49
C TYR A 53 -18.47 -1.47 -11.24
N SER A 54 -17.76 -1.58 -10.13
CA SER A 54 -17.28 -2.86 -9.61
C SER A 54 -17.25 -2.79 -8.09
N PHE A 55 -17.83 -3.79 -7.46
CA PHE A 55 -17.84 -4.02 -6.02
C PHE A 55 -17.14 -5.34 -5.76
N GLY A 56 -16.04 -5.30 -5.05
CA GLY A 56 -15.30 -6.48 -4.65
C GLY A 56 -15.27 -6.63 -3.14
N LEU A 57 -15.35 -7.86 -2.68
CA LEU A 57 -15.17 -8.23 -1.28
C LEU A 57 -14.18 -9.38 -1.20
N GLN A 58 -13.14 -9.22 -0.41
CA GLN A 58 -12.12 -10.23 -0.18
C GLN A 58 -12.08 -10.60 1.30
N GLY A 59 -12.28 -11.87 1.60
CA GLY A 59 -11.94 -12.47 2.89
C GLY A 59 -10.50 -12.93 2.88
N SER A 60 -9.73 -12.64 3.92
CA SER A 60 -8.36 -13.13 4.05
C SER A 60 -8.10 -13.70 5.44
N TYR A 61 -7.33 -14.77 5.45
CA TYR A 61 -6.77 -15.38 6.63
C TYR A 61 -5.25 -15.30 6.55
N ALA A 62 -4.61 -14.82 7.60
CA ALA A 62 -3.17 -14.79 7.75
C ALA A 62 -2.78 -15.48 9.05
N ARG A 63 -1.81 -16.39 8.98
CA ARG A 63 -1.20 -17.05 10.14
C ARG A 63 0.30 -16.88 10.06
N PHE A 64 0.88 -16.44 11.16
CA PHE A 64 2.32 -16.41 11.37
C PHE A 64 2.67 -17.29 12.57
N LYS A 65 3.78 -18.02 12.48
CA LYS A 65 4.34 -18.80 13.59
C LYS A 65 5.86 -18.73 13.57
N GLN A 66 6.43 -18.43 14.74
CA GLN A 66 7.87 -18.44 15.00
C GLN A 66 8.09 -19.06 16.39
N LYS A 67 8.71 -20.23 16.45
CA LYS A 67 8.81 -21.01 17.70
C LYS A 67 7.43 -21.19 18.36
N GLU A 68 7.25 -20.66 19.56
CA GLU A 68 5.97 -20.69 20.29
C GLU A 68 5.13 -19.42 20.08
N GLU A 69 5.67 -18.39 19.47
CA GLU A 69 4.97 -17.14 19.17
C GLU A 69 4.26 -17.21 17.82
N GLY A 70 3.16 -16.52 17.72
CA GLY A 70 2.42 -16.43 16.47
C GLY A 70 1.10 -15.70 16.59
N TYR A 71 0.49 -15.43 15.45
CA TYR A 71 -0.85 -14.86 15.39
C TYR A 71 -1.68 -15.50 14.28
N ASN A 72 -2.99 -15.47 14.49
CA ASN A 72 -4.00 -15.77 13.46
C ASN A 72 -4.87 -14.53 13.27
N ARG A 73 -5.13 -14.17 12.02
CA ARG A 73 -5.95 -13.00 11.74
C ARG A 73 -6.85 -13.18 10.54
N TYR A 74 -8.12 -12.81 10.72
CA TYR A 74 -9.12 -12.74 9.67
C TYR A 74 -9.33 -11.28 9.28
N SER A 75 -9.61 -11.03 8.01
CA SER A 75 -9.87 -9.70 7.50
C SER A 75 -10.92 -9.73 6.40
N LEU A 76 -11.75 -8.69 6.37
CA LEU A 76 -12.69 -8.42 5.29
C LEU A 76 -12.27 -7.12 4.60
N LEU A 77 -12.00 -7.20 3.31
CA LEU A 77 -11.32 -6.16 2.54
C LEU A 77 -12.20 -5.76 1.34
N PRO A 78 -13.02 -4.71 1.49
CA PRO A 78 -13.85 -4.20 0.42
C PRO A 78 -13.03 -3.43 -0.61
N ARG A 79 -13.52 -3.47 -1.87
CA ARG A 79 -13.05 -2.66 -3.00
C ARG A 79 -14.23 -2.06 -3.73
N LEU A 80 -14.10 -0.81 -4.12
CA LEU A 80 -15.08 -0.08 -4.92
C LEU A 80 -14.38 0.57 -6.10
N ARG A 81 -14.94 0.40 -7.29
CA ARG A 81 -14.52 1.13 -8.49
C ARG A 81 -15.76 1.68 -9.17
N LEU A 82 -15.74 2.95 -9.47
CA LEU A 82 -16.80 3.64 -10.19
C LEU A 82 -16.17 4.38 -11.36
N GLY A 83 -16.85 4.38 -12.50
CA GLY A 83 -16.44 5.14 -13.67
C GLY A 83 -17.65 5.78 -14.32
N TYR A 84 -17.53 7.02 -14.69
CA TYR A 84 -18.61 7.77 -15.33
C TYR A 84 -18.10 8.55 -16.54
N GLN A 85 -18.72 8.29 -17.70
CA GLN A 85 -18.50 9.05 -18.91
C GLN A 85 -19.36 10.31 -18.86
N PHE A 86 -18.78 11.40 -18.34
CA PHE A 86 -19.47 12.68 -18.19
C PHE A 86 -19.88 13.28 -19.55
N SER A 87 -18.95 13.25 -20.51
CA SER A 87 -19.16 13.63 -21.91
C SER A 87 -18.30 12.75 -22.81
N ASP A 88 -18.39 12.93 -24.12
CA ASP A 88 -17.54 12.19 -25.07
C ASP A 88 -16.04 12.47 -24.85
N ASN A 89 -15.73 13.59 -24.23
CA ASN A 89 -14.38 14.05 -24.00
C ASN A 89 -13.90 13.92 -22.54
N VAL A 90 -14.77 13.59 -21.58
CA VAL A 90 -14.46 13.57 -20.15
C VAL A 90 -14.91 12.28 -19.52
N PHE A 91 -13.96 11.57 -18.88
CA PHE A 91 -14.21 10.37 -18.11
C PHE A 91 -13.70 10.51 -16.69
N ILE A 92 -14.51 10.18 -15.71
CA ILE A 92 -14.16 10.27 -14.27
C ILE A 92 -14.15 8.87 -13.69
N ARG A 93 -13.13 8.57 -12.91
CA ARG A 93 -12.97 7.29 -12.20
C ARG A 93 -12.74 7.52 -10.71
N TYR A 94 -13.36 6.70 -9.91
CA TYR A 94 -13.06 6.58 -8.48
C TYR A 94 -12.68 5.14 -8.14
N ARG A 95 -11.65 4.98 -7.30
CA ARG A 95 -11.21 3.71 -6.74
C ARG A 95 -11.03 3.84 -5.24
N GLY A 96 -11.75 3.04 -4.48
CA GLY A 96 -11.58 2.92 -3.03
C GLY A 96 -11.25 1.48 -2.66
N GLN A 97 -10.27 1.30 -1.80
CA GLN A 97 -9.93 -0.03 -1.30
C GLN A 97 -9.39 0.00 0.12
N ILE A 98 -9.69 -1.06 0.85
CA ILE A 98 -9.04 -1.37 2.12
C ILE A 98 -8.16 -2.59 1.90
N SER A 99 -6.94 -2.52 2.39
CA SER A 99 -5.99 -3.63 2.36
C SER A 99 -5.28 -3.77 3.70
N ARG A 100 -4.69 -4.93 3.93
CA ARG A 100 -3.84 -5.18 5.09
C ARG A 100 -2.46 -5.58 4.64
N LYS A 101 -1.45 -5.17 5.41
CA LYS A 101 -0.05 -5.53 5.19
C LYS A 101 0.47 -6.24 6.42
N SER A 102 1.02 -7.44 6.20
CA SER A 102 1.76 -8.18 7.23
C SER A 102 3.17 -7.62 7.38
N PRO A 103 3.77 -7.73 8.57
CA PRO A 103 5.21 -7.52 8.73
C PRO A 103 5.99 -8.45 7.81
N GLY A 104 7.15 -8.02 7.35
CA GLY A 104 8.11 -8.91 6.69
C GLY A 104 8.68 -9.93 7.69
N LEU A 105 8.98 -11.15 7.23
CA LEU A 105 9.59 -12.16 8.09
C LEU A 105 10.94 -11.69 8.66
N SER A 106 11.72 -10.95 7.87
CA SER A 106 12.97 -10.34 8.29
C SER A 106 12.79 -9.28 9.39
N ASP A 107 11.65 -8.60 9.41
CA ASP A 107 11.36 -7.55 10.39
C ASP A 107 10.94 -8.12 11.75
N MET A 108 10.50 -9.37 11.77
CA MET A 108 10.03 -10.07 12.96
C MET A 108 11.10 -10.93 13.64
N GLY A 109 12.22 -11.19 12.97
CA GLY A 109 13.32 -11.97 13.53
C GLY A 109 13.94 -11.29 14.75
N ASN A 110 14.00 -11.94 15.91
CA ASN A 110 14.51 -11.39 17.16
C ASN A 110 16.04 -11.46 17.32
N VAL A 111 16.75 -11.69 16.22
CA VAL A 111 18.21 -11.78 16.23
C VAL A 111 18.83 -10.39 16.20
N ARG A 112 19.68 -10.10 17.16
CA ARG A 112 20.45 -8.86 17.22
C ARG A 112 21.67 -8.96 16.31
N GLN A 113 21.79 -8.03 15.37
CA GLN A 113 22.93 -7.93 14.45
C GLN A 113 23.71 -6.66 14.74
N LEU A 114 24.98 -6.79 15.03
CA LEU A 114 25.87 -5.65 15.21
C LEU A 114 26.12 -4.97 13.87
N ILE A 115 25.79 -3.68 13.76
CA ILE A 115 26.09 -2.85 12.59
C ILE A 115 27.47 -2.22 12.76
N ASP A 116 27.69 -1.61 13.94
CA ASP A 116 28.95 -1.05 14.37
C ASP A 116 29.08 -1.10 15.92
N SER A 117 30.09 -0.47 16.48
CA SER A 117 30.35 -0.47 17.92
C SER A 117 29.25 0.16 18.79
N LEU A 118 28.37 0.98 18.18
CA LEU A 118 27.30 1.71 18.86
C LEU A 118 25.90 1.35 18.36
N GLN A 119 25.80 0.68 17.21
CA GLN A 119 24.53 0.40 16.56
C GLN A 119 24.27 -1.10 16.40
N VAL A 120 23.08 -1.49 16.78
CA VAL A 120 22.57 -2.86 16.64
C VAL A 120 21.27 -2.82 15.86
N ARG A 121 21.08 -3.73 14.94
CA ARG A 121 19.79 -3.98 14.30
C ARG A 121 19.12 -5.18 14.98
N SER A 122 17.83 -5.05 15.27
CA SER A 122 17.01 -6.13 15.80
C SER A 122 15.64 -6.09 15.16
N GLY A 123 15.11 -7.22 14.75
CA GLY A 123 13.71 -7.31 14.39
C GLY A 123 12.82 -7.26 15.63
N ASN A 124 11.52 -7.16 15.40
CA ASN A 124 10.52 -7.07 16.47
C ASN A 124 9.41 -8.11 16.23
N PRO A 125 9.38 -9.20 17.01
CA PRO A 125 8.36 -10.24 16.88
C PRO A 125 6.96 -9.79 17.29
N GLU A 126 6.82 -8.66 17.99
CA GLU A 126 5.52 -8.10 18.39
C GLU A 126 4.82 -7.28 17.29
N LEU A 127 5.44 -7.16 16.12
CA LEU A 127 4.85 -6.46 14.99
C LEU A 127 3.50 -7.04 14.61
N LYS A 128 2.56 -6.13 14.35
CA LYS A 128 1.17 -6.47 14.02
C LYS A 128 0.85 -6.05 12.58
N ILE A 129 -0.03 -6.81 11.96
CA ILE A 129 -0.65 -6.46 10.68
C ILE A 129 -1.30 -5.07 10.79
N PHE A 130 -1.08 -4.22 9.80
CA PHE A 130 -1.67 -2.90 9.74
C PHE A 130 -2.62 -2.73 8.55
N THR A 131 -3.51 -1.74 8.65
CA THR A 131 -4.55 -1.47 7.66
C THR A 131 -4.18 -0.27 6.80
N VAL A 132 -4.40 -0.39 5.50
CA VAL A 132 -4.18 0.67 4.50
C VAL A 132 -5.51 0.98 3.82
N TYR A 133 -5.92 2.24 3.87
CA TYR A 133 -7.07 2.81 3.16
C TYR A 133 -6.53 3.61 2.00
N LYS A 134 -6.95 3.29 0.79
CA LYS A 134 -6.53 4.00 -0.43
C LYS A 134 -7.74 4.46 -1.21
N ASN A 135 -7.77 5.75 -1.55
CA ASN A 135 -8.81 6.38 -2.36
C ASN A 135 -8.14 7.14 -3.50
N GLU A 136 -8.62 6.94 -4.70
CA GLU A 136 -8.13 7.60 -5.92
C GLU A 136 -9.31 8.15 -6.70
N LEU A 137 -9.21 9.42 -7.07
CA LEU A 137 -10.13 10.07 -8.01
C LEU A 137 -9.32 10.53 -9.21
N GLU A 138 -9.78 10.18 -10.39
CA GLU A 138 -9.10 10.48 -11.65
C GLU A 138 -10.11 11.03 -12.64
N ALA A 139 -9.74 12.10 -13.33
CA ALA A 139 -10.53 12.68 -14.41
C ALA A 139 -9.67 12.84 -15.65
N ASP A 140 -9.98 12.10 -16.69
CA ASP A 140 -9.36 12.21 -18.01
C ASP A 140 -10.18 13.14 -18.88
N PHE A 141 -9.52 13.99 -19.64
CA PHE A 141 -10.18 14.78 -20.68
C PHE A 141 -9.36 14.76 -21.98
N ARG A 142 -10.08 14.81 -23.10
CA ARG A 142 -9.47 14.87 -24.43
C ARG A 142 -10.33 15.71 -25.36
N LYS A 143 -9.74 16.71 -26.02
CA LYS A 143 -10.42 17.52 -27.03
C LYS A 143 -9.45 17.96 -28.12
N GLY A 144 -9.61 17.41 -29.32
CA GLY A 144 -8.72 17.68 -30.45
C GLY A 144 -7.27 17.26 -30.14
N LEU A 145 -6.35 18.20 -30.23
CA LEU A 145 -4.93 18.01 -29.96
C LEU A 145 -4.58 18.07 -28.46
N PHE A 146 -5.53 18.41 -27.62
CA PHE A 146 -5.33 18.62 -26.21
C PHE A 146 -5.89 17.46 -25.40
N SER A 147 -5.11 16.94 -24.47
CA SER A 147 -5.54 15.96 -23.49
C SER A 147 -4.91 16.23 -22.13
N GLY A 148 -5.53 15.75 -21.08
CA GLY A 148 -4.99 15.84 -19.74
C GLY A 148 -5.65 14.88 -18.79
N ASN A 149 -5.04 14.78 -17.63
CA ASN A 149 -5.48 13.95 -16.52
C ASN A 149 -5.32 14.75 -15.23
N VAL A 150 -6.33 14.70 -14.39
CA VAL A 150 -6.28 15.15 -13.00
C VAL A 150 -6.38 13.90 -12.13
N HIS A 151 -5.39 13.68 -11.28
CA HIS A 151 -5.35 12.55 -10.38
C HIS A 151 -5.23 13.04 -8.93
N LEU A 152 -6.11 12.56 -8.07
CA LEU A 152 -6.08 12.81 -6.63
C LEU A 152 -5.98 11.47 -5.92
N SER A 153 -4.89 11.24 -5.23
CA SER A 153 -4.65 10.03 -4.42
C SER A 153 -4.56 10.40 -2.95
N TYR A 154 -5.34 9.70 -2.13
CA TYR A 154 -5.25 9.77 -0.68
C TYR A 154 -5.02 8.38 -0.10
N GLN A 155 -3.97 8.23 0.69
CA GLN A 155 -3.64 7.00 1.41
C GLN A 155 -3.52 7.27 2.90
N TYR A 156 -4.23 6.48 3.68
CA TYR A 156 -4.12 6.46 5.14
C TYR A 156 -3.69 5.07 5.60
N GLN A 157 -2.71 5.01 6.48
CA GLN A 157 -2.25 3.78 7.13
C GLN A 157 -2.51 3.87 8.63
N HIS A 158 -3.27 2.92 9.14
CA HIS A 158 -3.55 2.80 10.57
C HIS A 158 -2.55 1.83 11.18
N ARG A 159 -1.75 2.33 12.14
CA ARG A 159 -0.67 1.61 12.82
C ARG A 159 0.38 1.02 11.88
N PRO A 160 0.93 1.81 10.94
CA PRO A 160 1.95 1.34 10.01
C PRO A 160 3.18 0.84 10.74
N ILE A 161 3.87 -0.11 10.12
CA ILE A 161 5.20 -0.54 10.57
C ILE A 161 6.22 0.45 10.01
N MET A 162 7.00 1.05 10.88
CA MET A 162 8.04 2.01 10.51
C MET A 162 9.30 1.73 11.32
N GLU A 163 10.46 2.02 10.73
CA GLU A 163 11.73 1.91 11.41
C GLU A 163 11.83 2.99 12.48
N GLU A 164 12.34 2.62 13.64
CA GLU A 164 12.68 3.51 14.73
C GLU A 164 14.07 3.15 15.28
N THR A 165 14.72 4.13 15.90
CA THR A 165 15.97 3.94 16.60
C THR A 165 15.75 4.27 18.07
N ILE A 166 15.90 3.28 18.91
CA ILE A 166 15.78 3.42 20.36
C ILE A 166 17.15 3.27 21.03
N ARG A 167 17.32 3.92 22.17
CA ARG A 167 18.53 3.75 22.99
C ARG A 167 18.28 2.67 24.02
N ASP A 168 19.10 1.63 24.01
CA ASP A 168 19.00 0.56 25.00
C ASP A 168 19.71 0.91 26.31
N LYS A 169 19.55 0.04 27.32
CA LYS A 169 20.15 0.22 28.66
C LYS A 169 21.67 0.26 28.63
N ASN A 170 22.32 -0.27 27.60
CA ASN A 170 23.76 -0.32 27.42
C ASN A 170 24.30 0.86 26.62
N ASN A 171 23.49 1.92 26.42
CA ASN A 171 23.84 3.10 25.63
C ASN A 171 24.05 2.82 24.14
N SER A 172 23.64 1.67 23.64
CA SER A 172 23.66 1.33 22.21
C SER A 172 22.37 1.79 21.50
N PHE A 173 22.50 2.18 20.25
CA PHE A 173 21.35 2.50 19.40
C PHE A 173 20.82 1.23 18.75
N VAL A 174 19.58 0.89 19.00
CA VAL A 174 18.91 -0.26 18.41
C VAL A 174 17.97 0.22 17.32
N ARG A 175 18.30 -0.11 16.07
CA ARG A 175 17.39 0.08 14.93
C ARG A 175 16.42 -1.09 14.87
N THR A 176 15.15 -0.80 14.93
CA THR A 176 14.08 -1.79 14.93
C THR A 176 12.87 -1.26 14.18
N ASN A 177 11.89 -2.12 13.94
CA ASN A 177 10.61 -1.72 13.40
C ASN A 177 9.53 -1.76 14.49
N ALA A 178 8.63 -0.78 14.48
CA ALA A 178 7.48 -0.73 15.40
C ALA A 178 6.19 -0.31 14.67
N ASN A 179 5.05 -0.71 15.24
CA ASN A 179 3.77 -0.21 14.78
C ASN A 179 3.55 1.20 15.34
N GLN A 180 3.69 2.20 14.49
CA GLN A 180 3.48 3.62 14.81
C GLN A 180 1.97 3.96 14.86
N LEU A 181 1.59 5.24 15.08
CA LEU A 181 0.18 5.61 15.22
C LEU A 181 -0.53 5.68 13.86
N SER A 182 -0.01 6.51 12.95
CA SER A 182 -0.60 6.69 11.62
C SER A 182 0.39 7.26 10.61
N TRP A 183 0.12 7.02 9.37
CA TRP A 183 0.78 7.66 8.25
C TRP A 183 -0.25 7.96 7.16
N GLN A 184 -0.16 9.15 6.57
CA GLN A 184 -1.03 9.51 5.46
C GLN A 184 -0.28 10.26 4.38
N LYS A 185 -0.75 10.11 3.16
CA LYS A 185 -0.27 10.81 1.97
C LYS A 185 -1.45 11.33 1.19
N LEU A 186 -1.39 12.61 0.82
CA LEU A 186 -2.26 13.24 -0.16
C LEU A 186 -1.40 13.64 -1.37
N ASN A 187 -1.83 13.26 -2.57
CA ASN A 187 -1.12 13.55 -3.79
C ASN A 187 -2.09 13.97 -4.90
N PRO A 188 -2.34 15.27 -5.06
CA PRO A 188 -2.92 15.84 -6.27
C PRO A 188 -1.86 15.95 -7.37
N GLU A 189 -2.24 15.56 -8.59
CA GLU A 189 -1.40 15.60 -9.78
C GLU A 189 -2.21 16.06 -10.99
N LEU A 190 -1.59 16.88 -11.84
CA LEU A 190 -2.12 17.35 -13.11
C LEU A 190 -1.14 16.96 -14.22
N GLU A 191 -1.62 16.30 -15.24
CA GLU A 191 -0.90 16.03 -16.49
C GLU A 191 -1.61 16.68 -17.65
N LEU A 192 -0.88 17.41 -18.49
CA LEU A 192 -1.37 18.06 -19.71
C LEU A 192 -0.53 17.61 -20.89
N LYS A 193 -1.19 17.34 -22.02
CA LYS A 193 -0.53 16.96 -23.28
C LYS A 193 -1.12 17.77 -24.44
N LEU A 194 -0.23 18.31 -25.26
CA LEU A 194 -0.54 18.98 -26.52
C LEU A 194 0.21 18.28 -27.67
N GLY A 195 -0.51 17.67 -28.57
CA GLY A 195 0.02 16.97 -29.74
C GLY A 195 -0.23 17.73 -31.04
N PRO A 196 0.52 18.81 -31.36
CA PRO A 196 0.29 19.64 -32.55
C PRO A 196 0.55 18.86 -33.85
N LEU A 197 1.45 17.88 -33.82
CA LEU A 197 1.71 16.97 -34.94
C LEU A 197 1.52 15.55 -34.41
N LYS A 198 0.36 14.96 -34.68
CA LYS A 198 -0.01 13.62 -34.24
C LYS A 198 1.09 12.63 -34.62
N ASP A 199 1.54 11.85 -33.65
CA ASP A 199 2.59 10.80 -33.76
C ASP A 199 4.01 11.32 -34.08
N ILE A 200 4.23 12.64 -34.23
CA ILE A 200 5.54 13.23 -34.53
C ILE A 200 6.01 14.13 -33.38
N LEU A 201 5.13 15.00 -32.86
CA LEU A 201 5.49 15.97 -31.83
C LEU A 201 4.40 16.05 -30.76
N THR A 202 4.77 15.82 -29.53
CA THR A 202 3.90 15.96 -28.36
C THR A 202 4.64 16.72 -27.27
N PHE A 203 4.02 17.78 -26.76
CA PHE A 203 4.45 18.44 -25.54
C PHE A 203 3.67 17.87 -24.37
N SER A 204 4.37 17.50 -23.31
CA SER A 204 3.76 17.05 -22.06
C SER A 204 4.27 17.91 -20.90
N PHE A 205 3.37 18.23 -20.01
CA PHE A 205 3.65 18.90 -18.76
C PHE A 205 2.96 18.14 -17.63
N SER A 206 3.67 17.82 -16.58
CA SER A 206 3.10 17.27 -15.37
C SER A 206 3.53 18.06 -14.13
N THR A 207 2.64 18.20 -13.18
CA THR A 207 2.92 18.80 -11.88
C THR A 207 2.08 18.17 -10.80
N GLY A 208 2.60 18.15 -9.61
CA GLY A 208 1.88 17.59 -8.46
C GLY A 208 2.49 17.98 -7.13
N ILE A 209 1.76 17.64 -6.08
CA ILE A 209 2.16 17.87 -4.70
C ILE A 209 2.08 16.52 -3.98
N ASN A 210 3.10 16.22 -3.17
CA ASN A 210 3.03 15.18 -2.19
C ASN A 210 2.98 15.83 -0.80
N TYR A 211 1.89 15.66 -0.11
CA TYR A 211 1.78 16.01 1.31
C TYR A 211 1.79 14.73 2.13
N TYR A 212 2.65 14.69 3.13
CA TYR A 212 2.79 13.59 4.08
C TYR A 212 2.54 14.07 5.49
N ASP A 213 1.84 13.25 6.28
CA ASP A 213 1.71 13.40 7.73
C ASP A 213 2.02 12.04 8.36
N SER A 214 3.04 11.98 9.20
CA SER A 214 3.52 10.78 9.87
C SER A 214 3.52 10.99 11.38
N ARG A 215 2.78 10.15 12.09
CA ARG A 215 2.63 10.21 13.54
C ARG A 215 3.13 8.91 14.16
N GLY A 216 4.23 9.04 14.87
CA GLY A 216 4.78 7.97 15.70
C GLY A 216 4.30 8.05 17.14
N LEU A 217 4.84 7.16 17.97
CA LEU A 217 4.59 7.19 19.41
C LEU A 217 5.18 8.46 20.04
N ASP A 218 6.37 8.88 19.58
CA ASP A 218 7.14 9.99 20.15
C ASP A 218 7.45 11.11 19.15
N TYR A 219 6.84 11.07 17.94
CA TYR A 219 7.08 12.09 16.91
C TYR A 219 5.83 12.41 16.09
N HIS A 220 5.82 13.60 15.50
CA HIS A 220 4.89 14.02 14.48
C HIS A 220 5.63 14.83 13.42
N HIS A 221 5.64 14.33 12.20
CA HIS A 221 6.28 14.99 11.05
C HIS A 221 5.29 15.21 9.93
N THR A 222 5.34 16.42 9.36
CA THR A 222 4.66 16.76 8.12
C THR A 222 5.69 17.17 7.09
N TYR A 223 5.46 16.79 5.85
CA TYR A 223 6.35 17.12 4.75
C TYR A 223 5.55 17.39 3.48
N THR A 224 5.93 18.42 2.74
CA THR A 224 5.33 18.78 1.46
C THR A 224 6.41 18.89 0.40
N ASN A 225 6.20 18.24 -0.74
CA ASN A 225 7.10 18.28 -1.87
C ASN A 225 6.31 18.57 -3.15
N TRP A 226 6.80 19.55 -3.92
CA TRP A 226 6.31 19.88 -5.25
C TRP A 226 7.23 19.26 -6.30
N TYR A 227 6.63 18.80 -7.40
CA TYR A 227 7.36 18.30 -8.55
C TYR A 227 6.69 18.75 -9.85
N TYR A 228 7.50 18.86 -10.88
CA TYR A 228 7.07 19.16 -12.25
C TYR A 228 8.05 18.54 -13.24
N SER A 229 7.56 18.24 -14.42
CA SER A 229 8.33 17.72 -15.55
C SER A 229 7.76 18.17 -16.90
#